data_199a959a9033e5978c8ff2165ae37b6e
#
_entry.id   199a959a9033e5978c8ff2165ae37b6e
#
_cell.length_a   1.000
_cell.length_b   1.000
_cell.length_c   1.000
_cell.angle_alpha   90.00
_cell.angle_beta   90.00
_cell.angle_gamma   90.00
#
_symmetry.space_group_name_H-M   'P 1'
#
loop_
_entity.id
_entity.type
_entity.pdbx_description
1 polymer ?
#
loop_
_entity_poly.entity_id
_entity_poly.type
_entity_poly.pdbx_seq_one_letter_code
_entity_poly.pdbx_strand_id
1 'polypeptide(L)'
;MKDFFDTRKFKILVAVAVFLVGIMAYAGANGRLTAAPQELLGVVLMPLQKVTSALSGGIGSVWEKYTSIDEVMEQNEQLEAENAELRQQIVDYDRIKAENEAYKALARIQDSNTEASYISAFVIGRDPLDEFGGFTLDCGTVNGAAVNDAVISDKGYLIGMVVEADTTSCKVMTILHPSFSAAGVVSRTRENGIINGSTDYAGDGLCVLTNLERATETKMGDQVITTGLGGVFPPDLLVGTVQKVEPEVSGKSSIAVVRPGADPRTVKHVFVITDY
;
A
#
# COMPACT_ATOMS: atom_id res chain seq x y z
N MET A 1 -11.86 -42.79 -35.90
CA MET A 1 -11.29 -42.73 -37.25
C MET A 1 -12.04 -43.63 -38.26
N LYS A 2 -13.03 -44.44 -37.90
CA LYS A 2 -13.81 -45.31 -38.85
C LYS A 2 -14.95 -44.58 -39.57
N ASP A 3 -15.52 -43.49 -38.97
CA ASP A 3 -16.70 -42.81 -39.51
C ASP A 3 -16.41 -41.83 -40.68
N PHE A 4 -15.16 -41.49 -40.90
CA PHE A 4 -14.75 -40.60 -41.98
C PHE A 4 -14.86 -41.26 -43.37
N PHE A 5 -14.55 -42.57 -43.42
CA PHE A 5 -14.56 -43.34 -44.68
C PHE A 5 -16.00 -43.72 -45.14
N ASP A 6 -17.00 -43.62 -44.27
CA ASP A 6 -18.35 -44.01 -44.58
C ASP A 6 -19.25 -42.83 -45.01
N THR A 7 -18.71 -41.62 -45.00
CA THR A 7 -19.46 -40.41 -45.38
C THR A 7 -19.76 -40.42 -46.91
N ARG A 8 -21.01 -40.13 -47.29
CA ARG A 8 -21.43 -40.05 -48.72
C ARG A 8 -20.48 -39.16 -49.54
N LYS A 9 -19.90 -38.12 -48.96
CA LYS A 9 -18.96 -37.23 -49.61
C LYS A 9 -17.61 -37.92 -49.96
N PHE A 10 -17.11 -38.80 -49.07
CA PHE A 10 -15.90 -39.58 -49.31
C PHE A 10 -16.12 -40.62 -50.41
N LYS A 11 -17.25 -41.31 -50.37
CA LYS A 11 -17.62 -42.29 -51.45
C LYS A 11 -17.73 -41.62 -52.82
N ILE A 12 -18.25 -40.40 -52.92
CA ILE A 12 -18.29 -39.61 -54.14
C ILE A 12 -16.87 -39.23 -54.61
N LEU A 13 -16.02 -38.79 -53.67
CA LEU A 13 -14.63 -38.40 -53.99
C LEU A 13 -13.82 -39.58 -54.50
N VAL A 14 -13.95 -40.75 -53.91
CA VAL A 14 -13.29 -41.98 -54.37
C VAL A 14 -13.87 -42.40 -55.73
N ALA A 15 -15.19 -42.34 -55.97
CA ALA A 15 -15.77 -42.62 -57.24
C ALA A 15 -15.25 -41.71 -58.36
N VAL A 16 -15.11 -40.40 -58.10
CA VAL A 16 -14.52 -39.45 -59.06
C VAL A 16 -13.05 -39.71 -59.30
N ALA A 17 -12.26 -40.07 -58.26
CA ALA A 17 -10.89 -40.43 -58.41
C ALA A 17 -10.68 -41.70 -59.26
N VAL A 18 -11.48 -42.74 -59.05
CA VAL A 18 -11.45 -43.97 -59.79
C VAL A 18 -11.90 -43.73 -61.27
N PHE A 19 -12.88 -42.87 -61.49
CA PHE A 19 -13.31 -42.49 -62.83
C PHE A 19 -12.23 -41.71 -63.57
N LEU A 20 -11.53 -40.80 -62.93
CA LEU A 20 -10.39 -40.10 -63.55
C LEU A 20 -9.20 -41.02 -63.87
N VAL A 21 -8.89 -41.96 -63.00
CA VAL A 21 -7.85 -42.99 -63.26
C VAL A 21 -8.29 -43.87 -64.41
N GLY A 22 -9.56 -44.25 -64.52
CA GLY A 22 -10.10 -45.01 -65.63
C GLY A 22 -9.99 -44.29 -66.97
N ILE A 23 -10.29 -42.97 -66.98
CA ILE A 23 -10.09 -42.16 -68.20
C ILE A 23 -8.61 -42.02 -68.54
N MET A 24 -7.71 -41.87 -67.59
CA MET A 24 -6.28 -41.84 -67.85
C MET A 24 -5.73 -43.20 -68.44
N ALA A 25 -6.16 -44.30 -67.86
CA ALA A 25 -5.83 -45.64 -68.33
C ALA A 25 -6.36 -45.91 -69.74
N TYR A 26 -7.57 -45.54 -70.04
CA TYR A 26 -8.22 -45.65 -71.35
C TYR A 26 -7.49 -44.77 -72.39
N ALA A 27 -7.13 -43.55 -72.09
CA ALA A 27 -6.36 -42.62 -72.90
C ALA A 27 -4.95 -43.15 -73.18
N GLY A 28 -4.31 -43.76 -72.19
CA GLY A 28 -2.96 -44.41 -72.36
C GLY A 28 -2.99 -45.67 -73.23
N ALA A 29 -4.04 -46.47 -73.13
CA ALA A 29 -4.17 -47.73 -73.89
C ALA A 29 -4.47 -47.53 -75.36
N ASN A 30 -5.09 -46.46 -75.77
CA ASN A 30 -5.56 -46.23 -77.18
C ASN A 30 -4.62 -45.30 -77.99
N GLY A 31 -3.50 -44.88 -77.51
CA GLY A 31 -2.44 -44.19 -78.25
C GLY A 31 -2.85 -42.93 -79.02
N ARG A 32 -3.99 -42.29 -78.76
CA ARG A 32 -4.52 -41.12 -79.48
C ARG A 32 -4.59 -39.90 -78.54
N LEU A 33 -3.44 -39.34 -78.21
CA LEU A 33 -3.32 -38.06 -77.53
C LEU A 33 -3.17 -36.84 -78.43
N THR A 34 -3.69 -36.87 -79.66
CA THR A 34 -3.45 -35.79 -80.61
C THR A 34 -4.70 -34.96 -81.00
N ALA A 35 -5.79 -35.05 -80.28
CA ALA A 35 -6.90 -34.12 -80.52
C ALA A 35 -7.88 -34.07 -79.32
N ALA A 36 -7.44 -33.62 -78.18
CA ALA A 36 -8.40 -33.11 -77.18
C ALA A 36 -8.54 -31.59 -77.38
N PRO A 37 -9.76 -31.07 -77.62
CA PRO A 37 -9.93 -29.64 -77.80
C PRO A 37 -9.53 -28.94 -76.49
N GLN A 38 -8.70 -27.91 -76.58
CA GLN A 38 -8.20 -27.10 -75.45
C GLN A 38 -9.29 -26.53 -74.53
N GLU A 39 -10.53 -26.50 -75.05
CA GLU A 39 -11.72 -26.03 -74.28
C GLU A 39 -12.16 -26.99 -73.17
N LEU A 40 -11.96 -28.30 -73.27
CA LEU A 40 -12.37 -29.25 -72.24
C LEU A 40 -11.40 -29.31 -71.07
N LEU A 41 -10.12 -28.97 -71.24
CA LEU A 41 -9.15 -28.83 -70.18
C LEU A 41 -9.40 -27.59 -69.33
N GLY A 42 -9.89 -26.50 -69.92
CA GLY A 42 -10.22 -25.28 -69.24
C GLY A 42 -11.42 -25.43 -68.24
N VAL A 43 -12.43 -26.21 -68.60
CA VAL A 43 -13.64 -26.41 -67.80
C VAL A 43 -13.37 -27.27 -66.54
N VAL A 44 -12.41 -28.21 -66.62
CA VAL A 44 -12.10 -29.09 -65.48
C VAL A 44 -10.97 -28.49 -64.58
N LEU A 45 -10.04 -27.72 -65.17
CA LEU A 45 -8.94 -27.12 -64.38
C LEU A 45 -9.32 -25.79 -63.70
N MET A 46 -10.27 -25.00 -64.26
CA MET A 46 -10.70 -23.75 -63.63
C MET A 46 -11.32 -23.92 -62.25
N PRO A 47 -12.20 -24.90 -61.94
CA PRO A 47 -12.69 -25.05 -60.58
C PRO A 47 -11.61 -25.55 -59.61
N LEU A 48 -10.58 -26.29 -60.08
CA LEU A 48 -9.48 -26.77 -59.27
C LEU A 48 -8.55 -25.62 -58.82
N GLN A 49 -8.29 -24.66 -59.70
CA GLN A 49 -7.49 -23.47 -59.37
C GLN A 49 -8.20 -22.54 -58.41
N LYS A 50 -9.55 -22.44 -58.48
CA LYS A 50 -10.34 -21.66 -57.48
C LYS A 50 -10.37 -22.31 -56.11
N VAL A 51 -10.33 -23.64 -56.04
CA VAL A 51 -10.30 -24.35 -54.74
C VAL A 51 -8.92 -24.29 -54.11
N THR A 52 -7.84 -24.38 -54.88
CA THR A 52 -6.46 -24.25 -54.36
C THR A 52 -6.15 -22.83 -53.89
N SER A 53 -6.66 -21.77 -54.53
CA SER A 53 -6.48 -20.39 -54.07
C SER A 53 -7.34 -20.06 -52.84
N ALA A 54 -8.49 -20.70 -52.69
CA ALA A 54 -9.33 -20.53 -51.48
C ALA A 54 -8.77 -21.28 -50.26
N LEU A 55 -8.11 -22.42 -50.48
CA LEU A 55 -7.46 -23.20 -49.42
C LEU A 55 -6.13 -22.58 -48.97
N SER A 56 -5.33 -22.02 -49.89
CA SER A 56 -4.06 -21.37 -49.53
C SER A 56 -4.25 -20.03 -48.79
N GLY A 57 -5.32 -19.29 -49.07
CA GLY A 57 -5.65 -18.04 -48.33
C GLY A 57 -6.22 -18.28 -46.93
N GLY A 58 -6.91 -19.41 -46.69
CA GLY A 58 -7.55 -19.73 -45.43
C GLY A 58 -6.62 -20.35 -44.38
N ILE A 59 -5.63 -21.13 -44.82
CA ILE A 59 -4.71 -21.81 -43.89
C ILE A 59 -3.63 -20.85 -43.40
N GLY A 60 -3.14 -19.95 -44.24
CA GLY A 60 -2.15 -18.93 -43.83
C GLY A 60 -2.67 -17.97 -42.76
N SER A 61 -3.89 -17.49 -42.93
CA SER A 61 -4.52 -16.55 -41.95
C SER A 61 -4.86 -17.17 -40.59
N VAL A 62 -5.10 -18.48 -40.57
CA VAL A 62 -5.34 -19.21 -39.30
C VAL A 62 -4.02 -19.49 -38.57
N TRP A 63 -2.97 -19.84 -39.27
CA TRP A 63 -1.63 -20.02 -38.72
C TRP A 63 -1.04 -18.69 -38.20
N GLU A 64 -1.20 -17.61 -38.94
CA GLU A 64 -0.76 -16.27 -38.53
C GLU A 64 -1.52 -15.77 -37.27
N LYS A 65 -2.80 -16.10 -37.15
CA LYS A 65 -3.56 -15.85 -35.94
C LYS A 65 -3.13 -16.69 -34.73
N TYR A 66 -2.74 -17.94 -34.93
CA TYR A 66 -2.29 -18.78 -33.81
C TYR A 66 -0.90 -18.34 -33.32
N THR A 67 0.03 -18.00 -34.18
CA THR A 67 1.36 -17.49 -33.79
C THR A 67 1.28 -16.11 -33.17
N SER A 68 0.34 -15.24 -33.59
CA SER A 68 0.15 -13.94 -32.98
C SER A 68 -0.52 -14.03 -31.57
N ILE A 69 -1.31 -15.08 -31.29
CA ILE A 69 -1.89 -15.30 -29.97
C ILE A 69 -0.80 -15.68 -28.96
N ASP A 70 0.10 -16.58 -29.32
CA ASP A 70 1.21 -16.99 -28.46
C ASP A 70 2.15 -15.81 -28.17
N GLU A 71 2.45 -14.98 -29.18
CA GLU A 71 3.26 -13.77 -29.02
C GLU A 71 2.57 -12.71 -28.14
N VAL A 72 1.27 -12.52 -28.29
CA VAL A 72 0.48 -11.61 -27.44
C VAL A 72 0.37 -12.14 -26.01
N MET A 73 0.26 -13.47 -25.83
CA MET A 73 0.26 -14.06 -24.48
C MET A 73 1.62 -13.87 -23.80
N GLU A 74 2.73 -14.12 -24.51
CA GLU A 74 4.09 -13.90 -23.99
C GLU A 74 4.32 -12.43 -23.64
N GLN A 75 3.89 -11.50 -24.51
CA GLN A 75 3.95 -10.06 -24.23
C GLN A 75 3.08 -9.67 -23.01
N ASN A 76 1.93 -10.31 -22.83
CA ASN A 76 1.05 -10.05 -21.70
C ASN A 76 1.70 -10.53 -20.39
N GLU A 77 2.30 -11.73 -20.39
CA GLU A 77 3.04 -12.25 -19.23
C GLU A 77 4.25 -11.36 -18.90
N GLN A 78 4.97 -10.89 -19.91
CA GLN A 78 6.09 -9.95 -19.71
C GLN A 78 5.63 -8.62 -19.13
N LEU A 79 4.53 -8.06 -19.66
CA LEU A 79 3.94 -6.82 -19.13
C LEU A 79 3.38 -6.98 -17.73
N GLU A 80 2.81 -8.13 -17.39
CA GLU A 80 2.36 -8.42 -16.02
C GLU A 80 3.54 -8.53 -15.05
N ALA A 81 4.62 -9.18 -15.46
CA ALA A 81 5.85 -9.27 -14.68
C ALA A 81 6.50 -7.89 -14.47
N GLU A 82 6.59 -7.07 -15.53
CA GLU A 82 7.10 -5.70 -15.46
C GLU A 82 6.21 -4.81 -14.58
N ASN A 83 4.88 -4.95 -14.68
CA ASN A 83 3.95 -4.26 -13.79
C ASN A 83 4.13 -4.66 -12.33
N ALA A 84 4.35 -5.94 -12.05
CA ALA A 84 4.61 -6.41 -10.69
C ALA A 84 5.92 -5.84 -10.14
N GLU A 85 6.98 -5.82 -10.96
CA GLU A 85 8.27 -5.23 -10.61
C GLU A 85 8.16 -3.72 -10.37
N LEU A 86 7.50 -2.99 -11.28
CA LEU A 86 7.28 -1.54 -11.13
C LEU A 86 6.47 -1.21 -9.86
N ARG A 87 5.45 -2.00 -9.54
CA ARG A 87 4.70 -1.84 -8.29
C ARG A 87 5.59 -2.04 -7.06
N GLN A 88 6.47 -3.04 -7.11
CA GLN A 88 7.42 -3.25 -6.02
C GLN A 88 8.38 -2.07 -5.88
N GLN A 89 8.90 -1.54 -6.99
CA GLN A 89 9.77 -0.36 -6.99
C GLN A 89 9.06 0.89 -6.43
N ILE A 90 7.77 1.07 -6.73
CA ILE A 90 6.98 2.16 -6.16
C ILE A 90 6.88 2.03 -4.64
N VAL A 91 6.59 0.82 -4.13
CA VAL A 91 6.53 0.57 -2.67
C VAL A 91 7.88 0.87 -2.01
N ASP A 92 8.98 0.40 -2.61
CA ASP A 92 10.32 0.66 -2.10
C ASP A 92 10.69 2.14 -2.15
N TYR A 93 10.32 2.84 -3.23
CA TYR A 93 10.52 4.29 -3.36
C TYR A 93 9.74 5.07 -2.29
N ASP A 94 8.48 4.72 -2.06
CA ASP A 94 7.65 5.37 -1.05
C ASP A 94 8.22 5.15 0.37
N ARG A 95 8.76 3.96 0.64
CA ARG A 95 9.45 3.65 1.89
C ARG A 95 10.70 4.53 2.06
N ILE A 96 11.60 4.53 1.07
CA ILE A 96 12.84 5.33 1.11
C ILE A 96 12.53 6.82 1.23
N LYS A 97 11.48 7.30 0.55
CA LYS A 97 11.03 8.69 0.66
C LYS A 97 10.55 9.01 2.07
N ALA A 98 9.75 8.12 2.68
CA ALA A 98 9.29 8.30 4.06
C ALA A 98 10.46 8.33 5.05
N GLU A 99 11.44 7.42 4.90
CA GLU A 99 12.67 7.41 5.70
C GLU A 99 13.47 8.72 5.53
N ASN A 100 13.62 9.22 4.31
CA ASN A 100 14.34 10.46 4.04
C ASN A 100 13.63 11.69 4.65
N GLU A 101 12.30 11.74 4.57
CA GLU A 101 11.51 12.79 5.22
C GLU A 101 11.65 12.70 6.75
N ALA A 102 11.66 11.49 7.32
CA ALA A 102 11.92 11.27 8.73
C ALA A 102 13.31 11.77 9.18
N TYR A 103 14.37 11.43 8.43
CA TYR A 103 15.72 11.93 8.73
C TYR A 103 15.84 13.46 8.65
N LYS A 104 15.15 14.07 7.67
CA LYS A 104 15.08 15.55 7.58
C LYS A 104 14.33 16.16 8.76
N ALA A 105 13.25 15.52 9.23
CA ALA A 105 12.52 15.94 10.41
C ALA A 105 13.39 15.82 11.66
N LEU A 106 14.09 14.69 11.83
CA LEU A 106 15.03 14.49 12.92
C LEU A 106 16.11 15.59 12.97
N ALA A 107 16.74 15.89 11.82
CA ALA A 107 17.75 16.95 11.76
C ALA A 107 17.21 18.30 12.21
N ARG A 108 15.95 18.64 11.85
CA ARG A 108 15.31 19.89 12.31
C ARG A 108 15.01 19.89 13.80
N ILE A 109 14.63 18.74 14.37
CA ILE A 109 14.36 18.59 15.81
C ILE A 109 15.67 18.68 16.59
N GLN A 110 16.74 18.04 16.12
CA GLN A 110 18.08 18.11 16.73
C GLN A 110 18.65 19.53 16.72
N ASP A 111 18.43 20.29 15.63
CA ASP A 111 18.83 21.71 15.57
C ASP A 111 18.13 22.56 16.63
N SER A 112 16.92 22.16 17.05
CA SER A 112 16.14 22.87 18.09
C SER A 112 16.47 22.43 19.50
N ASN A 113 17.03 21.22 19.71
CA ASN A 113 17.35 20.69 21.03
C ASN A 113 18.63 19.84 20.97
N THR A 114 19.77 20.50 21.11
CA THR A 114 21.11 19.94 20.84
C THR A 114 21.56 18.91 21.88
N GLU A 115 20.90 18.83 23.04
CA GLU A 115 21.30 17.95 24.15
C GLU A 115 20.54 16.61 24.17
N ALA A 116 19.47 16.44 23.37
CA ALA A 116 18.67 15.23 23.39
C ALA A 116 19.13 14.19 22.34
N SER A 117 19.10 12.92 22.74
CA SER A 117 19.33 11.77 21.86
C SER A 117 18.03 11.19 21.36
N TYR A 118 17.94 10.89 20.07
CA TYR A 118 16.73 10.43 19.41
C TYR A 118 16.92 9.11 18.69
N ILE A 119 15.97 8.18 18.86
CA ILE A 119 15.85 6.96 18.05
C ILE A 119 14.71 7.14 17.07
N SER A 120 14.99 6.97 15.79
CA SER A 120 13.96 6.92 14.72
C SER A 120 13.31 5.55 14.73
N ALA A 121 11.98 5.46 14.77
CA ALA A 121 11.24 4.21 14.85
C ALA A 121 9.94 4.23 14.06
N PHE A 122 9.57 3.08 13.50
CA PHE A 122 8.33 2.88 12.77
C PHE A 122 7.34 2.07 13.59
N VAL A 123 6.06 2.40 13.40
CA VAL A 123 4.97 1.64 14.01
C VAL A 123 4.80 0.32 13.25
N ILE A 124 5.04 -0.80 13.93
CA ILE A 124 4.94 -2.16 13.39
C ILE A 124 3.68 -2.92 13.82
N GLY A 125 2.98 -2.43 14.83
CA GLY A 125 1.76 -3.06 15.32
C GLY A 125 0.84 -2.10 16.04
N ARG A 126 -0.48 -2.32 15.91
CA ARG A 126 -1.54 -1.64 16.65
C ARG A 126 -2.61 -2.65 17.02
N ASP A 127 -3.19 -2.49 18.19
CA ASP A 127 -4.42 -3.21 18.56
C ASP A 127 -5.62 -2.43 18.03
N PRO A 128 -6.40 -2.97 17.08
CA PRO A 128 -7.58 -2.29 16.57
C PRO A 128 -8.69 -2.08 17.60
N LEU A 129 -8.65 -2.81 18.72
CA LEU A 129 -9.61 -2.71 19.81
C LEU A 129 -9.18 -1.71 20.91
N ASP A 130 -7.95 -1.20 20.82
CA ASP A 130 -7.45 -0.18 21.75
C ASP A 130 -7.96 1.20 21.35
N GLU A 131 -8.95 1.70 22.07
CA GLU A 131 -9.54 3.03 21.87
C GLU A 131 -8.56 4.19 22.13
N PHE A 132 -7.47 3.92 22.86
CA PHE A 132 -6.45 4.91 23.20
C PHE A 132 -5.31 4.97 22.19
N GLY A 133 -5.30 4.05 21.21
CA GLY A 133 -4.39 4.06 20.09
C GLY A 133 -2.94 3.72 20.46
N GLY A 134 -2.72 2.87 21.44
CA GLY A 134 -1.42 2.31 21.76
C GLY A 134 -0.82 1.55 20.58
N PHE A 135 0.50 1.49 20.49
CA PHE A 135 1.18 0.88 19.37
C PHE A 135 2.55 0.29 19.76
N THR A 136 3.06 -0.56 18.88
CA THR A 136 4.39 -1.17 19.00
C THR A 136 5.33 -0.56 17.95
N LEU A 137 6.57 -0.29 18.36
CA LEU A 137 7.65 0.24 17.52
C LEU A 137 8.68 -0.85 17.21
N ASP A 138 9.40 -0.68 16.12
CA ASP A 138 10.53 -1.52 15.67
C ASP A 138 11.87 -1.18 16.34
N CYS A 139 11.88 -0.47 17.45
CA CYS A 139 13.04 -0.16 18.27
C CYS A 139 12.88 -0.77 19.66
N GLY A 140 14.00 -1.25 20.24
CA GLY A 140 14.03 -1.86 21.56
C GLY A 140 15.30 -1.50 22.33
N THR A 141 15.60 -2.28 23.35
CA THR A 141 16.78 -2.03 24.21
C THR A 141 18.10 -2.09 23.46
N VAL A 142 18.20 -2.86 22.36
CA VAL A 142 19.39 -2.89 21.48
C VAL A 142 19.62 -1.52 20.83
N ASN A 143 18.55 -0.79 20.55
CA ASN A 143 18.62 0.55 19.97
C ASN A 143 18.79 1.66 21.02
N GLY A 144 18.73 1.30 22.31
CA GLY A 144 18.84 2.24 23.43
C GLY A 144 17.48 2.70 23.99
N ALA A 145 16.35 2.18 23.49
CA ALA A 145 15.03 2.52 24.02
C ALA A 145 14.81 1.91 25.41
N ALA A 146 14.27 2.69 26.30
CA ALA A 146 13.98 2.32 27.68
C ALA A 146 12.53 2.66 28.08
N VAL A 147 12.06 2.03 29.16
CA VAL A 147 10.77 2.37 29.75
C VAL A 147 10.80 3.80 30.29
N ASN A 148 9.74 4.54 30.07
CA ASN A 148 9.53 5.97 30.35
C ASN A 148 10.13 6.92 29.31
N ASP A 149 10.80 6.45 28.27
CA ASP A 149 11.25 7.32 27.17
C ASP A 149 10.07 8.03 26.52
N ALA A 150 10.22 9.32 26.27
CA ALA A 150 9.22 10.12 25.60
C ALA A 150 9.16 9.79 24.09
N VAL A 151 7.96 9.71 23.54
CA VAL A 151 7.74 9.45 22.11
C VAL A 151 7.11 10.68 21.48
N ILE A 152 7.73 11.19 20.43
CA ILE A 152 7.28 12.36 19.68
C ILE A 152 7.04 12.03 18.21
N SER A 153 6.18 12.81 17.55
CA SER A 153 5.95 12.73 16.11
C SER A 153 7.10 13.34 15.32
N ASP A 154 7.08 13.14 14.01
CA ASP A 154 7.95 13.79 13.01
C ASP A 154 7.92 15.32 13.03
N LYS A 155 6.88 15.89 13.65
CA LYS A 155 6.70 17.34 13.83
C LYS A 155 7.05 17.84 15.23
N GLY A 156 7.59 16.96 16.09
CA GLY A 156 7.98 17.31 17.47
C GLY A 156 6.83 17.37 18.47
N TYR A 157 5.65 16.87 18.15
CA TYR A 157 4.54 16.77 19.09
C TYR A 157 4.62 15.52 19.95
N LEU A 158 4.38 15.65 21.25
CA LEU A 158 4.29 14.52 22.17
C LEU A 158 3.17 13.57 21.77
N ILE A 159 3.51 12.30 21.62
CA ILE A 159 2.58 11.21 21.25
C ILE A 159 2.28 10.32 22.45
N GLY A 160 3.29 10.05 23.29
CA GLY A 160 3.15 9.12 24.40
C GLY A 160 4.48 8.84 25.08
N MET A 161 4.56 7.68 25.71
CA MET A 161 5.76 7.18 26.36
C MET A 161 5.91 5.67 26.18
N VAL A 162 7.14 5.18 26.23
CA VAL A 162 7.44 3.75 26.25
C VAL A 162 7.03 3.15 27.59
N VAL A 163 6.18 2.11 27.56
CA VAL A 163 5.72 1.41 28.78
C VAL A 163 6.32 0.00 28.91
N GLU A 164 6.76 -0.58 27.82
CA GLU A 164 7.42 -1.88 27.78
C GLU A 164 8.51 -1.84 26.69
N ALA A 165 9.74 -2.24 27.04
CA ALA A 165 10.87 -2.28 26.12
C ALA A 165 11.43 -3.68 26.07
N ASP A 166 11.22 -4.37 24.94
CA ASP A 166 11.82 -5.65 24.60
C ASP A 166 13.19 -5.45 23.91
N THR A 167 13.83 -6.53 23.49
CA THR A 167 15.14 -6.47 22.83
C THR A 167 15.09 -5.69 21.52
N THR A 168 14.06 -5.90 20.68
CA THR A 168 13.96 -5.33 19.31
C THR A 168 12.68 -4.53 19.07
N SER A 169 11.81 -4.45 20.05
CA SER A 169 10.54 -3.72 19.97
C SER A 169 10.21 -3.03 21.27
N CYS A 170 9.35 -2.03 21.23
CA CYS A 170 8.81 -1.42 22.43
C CYS A 170 7.33 -1.07 22.26
N LYS A 171 6.58 -1.09 23.37
CA LYS A 171 5.18 -0.67 23.39
C LYS A 171 5.06 0.75 23.89
N VAL A 172 4.22 1.52 23.22
CA VAL A 172 3.95 2.92 23.54
C VAL A 172 2.53 3.09 24.03
N MET A 173 2.41 3.69 25.20
CA MET A 173 1.17 4.23 25.73
C MET A 173 1.01 5.67 25.26
N THR A 174 -0.11 5.97 24.62
CA THR A 174 -0.34 7.31 24.07
C THR A 174 -0.84 8.31 25.10
N ILE A 175 -0.77 9.59 24.76
CA ILE A 175 -1.32 10.69 25.57
C ILE A 175 -2.85 10.64 25.70
N LEU A 176 -3.52 9.75 24.95
CA LEU A 176 -4.97 9.54 25.04
C LEU A 176 -5.35 8.55 26.15
N HIS A 177 -4.39 7.73 26.61
CA HIS A 177 -4.64 6.69 27.59
C HIS A 177 -4.87 7.28 29.00
N PRO A 178 -5.90 6.86 29.75
CA PRO A 178 -6.22 7.43 31.06
C PRO A 178 -5.09 7.30 32.10
N SER A 179 -4.22 6.29 31.96
CA SER A 179 -3.05 6.12 32.83
C SER A 179 -1.84 6.97 32.42
N PHE A 180 -1.91 7.67 31.28
CA PHE A 180 -0.87 8.60 30.89
C PHE A 180 -0.92 9.86 31.76
N SER A 181 0.25 10.32 32.19
CA SER A 181 0.36 11.55 33.00
C SER A 181 1.68 12.25 32.71
N ALA A 182 1.60 13.53 32.35
CA ALA A 182 2.75 14.38 32.13
C ALA A 182 2.51 15.78 32.69
N ALA A 183 3.55 16.39 33.25
CA ALA A 183 3.46 17.77 33.69
C ALA A 183 3.42 18.71 32.51
N GLY A 184 2.38 19.51 32.40
CA GLY A 184 2.13 20.47 31.33
C GLY A 184 1.96 21.90 31.78
N VAL A 185 2.11 22.81 30.84
CA VAL A 185 1.90 24.24 31.05
C VAL A 185 1.24 24.86 29.82
N VAL A 186 0.34 25.79 30.03
CA VAL A 186 -0.21 26.62 28.97
C VAL A 186 0.83 27.66 28.58
N SER A 187 1.29 27.67 27.36
CA SER A 187 2.41 28.51 26.92
C SER A 187 2.19 30.01 27.17
N ARG A 188 0.97 30.50 26.92
CA ARG A 188 0.64 31.93 27.05
C ARG A 188 0.45 32.36 28.50
N THR A 189 -0.31 31.62 29.29
CA THR A 189 -0.67 32.01 30.70
C THR A 189 0.38 31.53 31.68
N ARG A 190 1.24 30.58 31.31
CA ARG A 190 2.22 29.88 32.17
C ARG A 190 1.55 29.13 33.33
N GLU A 191 0.27 28.85 33.21
CA GLU A 191 -0.49 28.08 34.17
C GLU A 191 -0.15 26.60 34.07
N ASN A 192 0.26 25.98 35.16
CA ASN A 192 0.64 24.59 35.23
C ASN A 192 -0.58 23.69 35.39
N GLY A 193 -0.50 22.52 34.81
CA GLY A 193 -1.49 21.46 34.92
C GLY A 193 -0.88 20.10 34.69
N ILE A 194 -1.71 19.09 34.67
CA ILE A 194 -1.31 17.70 34.36
C ILE A 194 -2.01 17.28 33.06
N ILE A 195 -1.22 16.86 32.07
CA ILE A 195 -1.70 16.29 30.81
C ILE A 195 -2.10 14.84 31.10
N ASN A 196 -3.36 14.50 30.88
CA ASN A 196 -3.87 13.14 31.04
C ASN A 196 -4.68 12.73 29.80
N GLY A 197 -4.71 11.43 29.54
CA GLY A 197 -5.76 10.89 28.69
C GLY A 197 -7.10 10.83 29.43
N SER A 198 -8.19 10.74 28.70
CA SER A 198 -9.53 10.63 29.27
C SER A 198 -10.40 9.73 28.40
N THR A 199 -11.10 8.79 29.02
CA THR A 199 -12.08 7.93 28.35
C THR A 199 -13.17 8.72 27.63
N ASP A 200 -13.57 9.87 28.20
CA ASP A 200 -14.64 10.68 27.60
C ASP A 200 -14.22 11.38 26.32
N TYR A 201 -12.91 11.61 26.12
CA TYR A 201 -12.38 12.41 25.01
C TYR A 201 -11.45 11.60 24.07
N ALA A 202 -10.99 10.41 24.49
CA ALA A 202 -10.07 9.59 23.68
C ALA A 202 -10.67 9.17 22.33
N GLY A 203 -11.96 8.86 22.28
CA GLY A 203 -12.68 8.52 21.05
C GLY A 203 -12.60 9.64 20.00
N ASP A 204 -12.58 10.91 20.42
CA ASP A 204 -12.40 12.08 19.57
C ASP A 204 -10.92 12.42 19.32
N GLY A 205 -9.98 11.65 19.87
CA GLY A 205 -8.54 11.87 19.77
C GLY A 205 -8.07 13.10 20.56
N LEU A 206 -8.72 13.40 21.69
CA LEU A 206 -8.40 14.52 22.54
C LEU A 206 -7.85 14.03 23.88
N CYS A 207 -6.96 14.82 24.48
CA CYS A 207 -6.50 14.66 25.85
C CYS A 207 -6.95 15.86 26.70
N VAL A 208 -6.64 15.85 27.96
CA VAL A 208 -7.03 16.91 28.89
C VAL A 208 -5.82 17.44 29.67
N LEU A 209 -5.82 18.74 29.93
CA LEU A 209 -4.95 19.37 30.89
C LEU A 209 -5.79 19.68 32.14
N THR A 210 -5.51 18.97 33.23
CA THR A 210 -6.25 19.04 34.48
C THR A 210 -5.52 19.93 35.49
N ASN A 211 -6.17 20.19 36.65
CA ASN A 211 -5.63 20.99 37.75
C ASN A 211 -5.38 22.49 37.44
N LEU A 212 -6.08 23.02 36.42
CA LEU A 212 -6.06 24.47 36.20
C LEU A 212 -6.84 25.20 37.30
N GLU A 213 -6.48 26.44 37.55
CA GLU A 213 -7.20 27.28 38.48
C GLU A 213 -8.68 27.41 38.06
N ARG A 214 -9.60 27.53 39.05
CA ARG A 214 -11.03 27.67 38.77
C ARG A 214 -11.33 28.90 37.90
N ALA A 215 -10.59 29.99 38.12
CA ALA A 215 -10.69 31.23 37.36
C ALA A 215 -9.56 31.33 36.32
N THR A 216 -9.26 30.23 35.66
CA THR A 216 -8.18 30.16 34.64
C THR A 216 -8.37 31.21 33.53
N GLU A 217 -7.29 31.82 33.11
CA GLU A 217 -7.24 32.68 31.90
C GLU A 217 -6.99 31.93 30.62
N THR A 218 -6.84 30.59 30.71
CA THR A 218 -6.65 29.71 29.56
C THR A 218 -7.83 29.78 28.60
N LYS A 219 -7.56 29.88 27.30
CA LYS A 219 -8.58 30.05 26.25
C LYS A 219 -8.39 29.06 25.11
N MET A 220 -9.45 28.89 24.36
CA MET A 220 -9.37 28.18 23.07
C MET A 220 -8.28 28.79 22.17
N GLY A 221 -7.42 27.94 21.60
CA GLY A 221 -6.29 28.34 20.75
C GLY A 221 -4.95 28.45 21.50
N ASP A 222 -4.94 28.38 22.84
CA ASP A 222 -3.69 28.37 23.60
C ASP A 222 -2.92 27.06 23.36
N GLN A 223 -1.60 27.17 23.28
CA GLN A 223 -0.72 26.01 23.14
C GLN A 223 -0.36 25.41 24.50
N VAL A 224 -0.31 24.10 24.57
CA VAL A 224 0.12 23.31 25.72
C VAL A 224 1.46 22.66 25.40
N ILE A 225 2.41 22.79 26.33
CA ILE A 225 3.76 22.23 26.26
C ILE A 225 4.09 21.48 27.55
N THR A 226 5.08 20.61 27.54
CA THR A 226 5.60 19.95 28.75
C THR A 226 6.45 20.91 29.55
N THR A 227 6.53 20.66 30.89
CA THR A 227 7.33 21.50 31.81
C THR A 227 8.68 20.90 32.16
N GLY A 228 8.93 19.61 31.86
CA GLY A 228 10.09 18.87 32.35
C GLY A 228 9.99 18.45 33.84
N LEU A 229 8.93 18.84 34.55
CA LEU A 229 8.73 18.44 35.94
C LEU A 229 8.47 16.94 36.05
N GLY A 230 9.16 16.30 37.00
CA GLY A 230 9.06 14.85 37.20
C GLY A 230 10.16 14.06 36.46
N GLY A 231 10.96 14.68 35.56
CA GLY A 231 12.10 14.06 34.94
C GLY A 231 11.78 12.88 34.01
N VAL A 232 10.54 12.82 33.49
CA VAL A 232 10.10 11.77 32.52
C VAL A 232 10.01 12.34 31.12
N PHE A 233 9.70 13.60 31.00
CA PHE A 233 9.56 14.27 29.70
C PHE A 233 10.47 15.48 29.64
N PRO A 234 11.18 15.72 28.53
CA PRO A 234 11.88 16.98 28.32
C PRO A 234 10.95 18.18 28.47
N PRO A 235 11.48 19.33 28.89
CA PRO A 235 10.72 20.58 28.86
C PRO A 235 10.44 21.01 27.42
N ASP A 236 9.43 21.86 27.26
CA ASP A 236 9.07 22.55 26.02
C ASP A 236 8.64 21.63 24.85
N LEU A 237 8.33 20.33 25.09
CA LEU A 237 7.72 19.50 24.06
C LEU A 237 6.30 20.01 23.76
N LEU A 238 6.02 20.19 22.48
CA LEU A 238 4.68 20.57 22.03
C LEU A 238 3.69 19.42 22.26
N VAL A 239 2.57 19.68 22.90
CA VAL A 239 1.49 18.71 23.10
C VAL A 239 0.37 18.96 22.10
N GLY A 240 -0.16 20.16 22.09
CA GLY A 240 -1.27 20.51 21.22
C GLY A 240 -1.89 21.85 21.55
N THR A 241 -3.15 22.01 21.16
CA THR A 241 -3.89 23.27 21.27
C THR A 241 -5.19 23.07 22.05
N VAL A 242 -5.48 23.97 22.97
CA VAL A 242 -6.73 23.98 23.74
C VAL A 242 -7.92 24.19 22.83
N GLN A 243 -8.89 23.28 22.88
CA GLN A 243 -10.16 23.38 22.17
C GLN A 243 -11.26 24.04 22.95
N LYS A 244 -11.36 23.68 24.23
CA LYS A 244 -12.34 24.24 25.17
C LYS A 244 -11.82 24.17 26.59
N VAL A 245 -12.38 25.00 27.48
CA VAL A 245 -12.11 24.97 28.92
C VAL A 245 -13.44 24.75 29.61
N GLU A 246 -13.46 23.81 30.55
CA GLU A 246 -14.66 23.42 31.29
C GLU A 246 -14.36 23.35 32.81
N PRO A 247 -15.34 23.59 33.66
CA PRO A 247 -15.19 23.31 35.08
C PRO A 247 -15.00 21.80 35.30
N GLU A 248 -14.09 21.42 36.16
CA GLU A 248 -13.99 20.02 36.58
C GLU A 248 -15.23 19.62 37.38
N VAL A 249 -15.59 18.32 37.32
CA VAL A 249 -16.77 17.79 38.07
C VAL A 249 -16.71 18.10 39.56
N SER A 250 -15.50 18.19 40.13
CA SER A 250 -15.28 18.58 41.54
C SER A 250 -15.66 20.02 41.82
N GLY A 251 -15.77 20.89 40.81
CA GLY A 251 -16.03 22.33 40.92
C GLY A 251 -14.91 23.15 41.57
N LYS A 252 -13.76 22.52 41.88
CA LYS A 252 -12.62 23.18 42.55
C LYS A 252 -11.58 23.69 41.56
N SER A 253 -11.49 23.07 40.42
CA SER A 253 -10.54 23.35 39.35
C SER A 253 -11.24 23.43 37.99
N SER A 254 -10.50 23.79 36.96
CA SER A 254 -10.91 23.74 35.56
C SER A 254 -10.06 22.74 34.81
N ILE A 255 -10.61 22.22 33.73
CA ILE A 255 -9.89 21.36 32.77
C ILE A 255 -9.89 22.03 31.41
N ALA A 256 -8.78 21.93 30.69
CA ALA A 256 -8.72 22.30 29.30
C ALA A 256 -8.68 21.02 28.43
N VAL A 257 -9.62 20.89 27.52
CA VAL A 257 -9.61 19.83 26.53
C VAL A 257 -8.66 20.23 25.42
N VAL A 258 -7.68 19.39 25.15
CA VAL A 258 -6.54 19.67 24.25
C VAL A 258 -6.61 18.75 23.05
N ARG A 259 -6.50 19.33 21.85
CA ARG A 259 -6.25 18.57 20.64
C ARG A 259 -4.76 18.39 20.46
N PRO A 260 -4.25 17.16 20.48
CA PRO A 260 -2.86 16.88 20.16
C PRO A 260 -2.47 17.42 18.77
N GLY A 261 -1.25 17.89 18.62
CA GLY A 261 -0.76 18.42 17.34
C GLY A 261 -0.48 17.33 16.30
N ALA A 262 -0.40 16.07 16.75
CA ALA A 262 -0.41 14.88 15.90
C ALA A 262 -1.34 13.83 16.52
N ASP A 263 -2.14 13.15 15.70
CA ASP A 263 -3.05 12.11 16.17
C ASP A 263 -2.28 10.80 16.43
N PRO A 264 -2.18 10.34 17.70
CA PRO A 264 -1.45 9.12 18.05
C PRO A 264 -1.95 7.86 17.34
N ARG A 265 -3.23 7.85 16.92
CA ARG A 265 -3.87 6.70 16.27
C ARG A 265 -3.43 6.52 14.80
N THR A 266 -2.89 7.56 14.18
CA THR A 266 -2.56 7.56 12.74
C THR A 266 -1.08 7.70 12.43
N VAL A 267 -0.23 8.02 13.42
CA VAL A 267 1.22 8.14 13.22
C VAL A 267 1.81 6.82 12.73
N LYS A 268 2.72 6.90 11.78
CA LYS A 268 3.44 5.74 11.22
C LYS A 268 4.91 5.75 11.59
N HIS A 269 5.46 6.93 11.82
CA HIS A 269 6.86 7.17 12.16
C HIS A 269 6.93 8.11 13.35
N VAL A 270 7.81 7.82 14.28
CA VAL A 270 8.01 8.59 15.53
C VAL A 270 9.48 8.64 15.91
N PHE A 271 9.81 9.51 16.85
CA PHE A 271 11.11 9.54 17.49
C PHE A 271 10.96 9.23 18.97
N VAL A 272 11.84 8.38 19.48
CA VAL A 272 11.96 8.08 20.91
C VAL A 272 13.11 8.92 21.47
N ILE A 273 12.88 9.67 22.53
CA ILE A 273 13.87 10.51 23.20
C ILE A 273 14.47 9.68 24.32
N THR A 274 15.76 9.36 24.24
CA THR A 274 16.44 8.46 25.20
C THR A 274 17.25 9.18 26.25
N ASP A 275 17.81 10.34 25.93
CA ASP A 275 18.58 11.19 26.84
C ASP A 275 18.21 12.67 26.60
N TYR A 276 18.07 13.47 27.68
CA TYR A 276 17.79 14.88 27.62
C TYR A 276 18.20 15.61 28.91
#